data_cd138562c8015d667231ff90a3ac6205
#
_entry.id   cd138562c8015d667231ff90a3ac6205
#
_cell.length_a   1.000
_cell.length_b   1.000
_cell.length_c   1.000
_cell.angle_alpha   90.00
_cell.angle_beta   90.00
_cell.angle_gamma   90.00
#
_symmetry.space_group_name_H-M   'P 1'
#
loop_
_entity.id
_entity.type
_entity.pdbx_description
1 polymer ?
#
loop_
_entity_poly.entity_id
_entity_poly.type
_entity_poly.pdbx_seq_one_letter_code
_entity_poly.pdbx_strand_id
1 'polypeptide(L)'
;MSLFISALGPSLETFLKFKNSIGIQYNTSAQWCLKSLDRYNFKHGNNTVLCKSLVVGWSIERSEHSNSKCGPWISPVREFGRYLRSMGDLDAYVLEYPVSQNSFRPEVYLLSDIEIQRFFKECDSYVLRKKTPGRPYVYPALYRFLYCCGARCGEARHLRCENVHLSDGYLDILQSKGHRDRRLFLSDELISYLIEYDCAIRNCFPKREYFFPGPSGNITVSYTH
;
A
#
# COMPACT_ATOMS: atom_id res chain seq x y z
N MET A 1 14.55 21.72 -9.07
CA MET A 1 15.72 20.84 -8.86
C MET A 1 15.39 19.45 -9.39
N SER A 2 16.28 18.86 -10.20
CA SER A 2 16.11 17.49 -10.69
C SER A 2 16.06 16.51 -9.51
N LEU A 3 15.21 15.50 -9.61
CA LEU A 3 15.07 14.45 -8.61
C LEU A 3 16.25 13.46 -8.67
N PHE A 4 16.97 13.43 -9.79
CA PHE A 4 18.06 12.53 -10.15
C PHE A 4 19.32 13.31 -10.54
N ILE A 5 20.50 12.70 -10.40
CA ILE A 5 21.81 13.34 -10.54
C ILE A 5 22.68 12.76 -11.65
N SER A 6 22.38 11.56 -12.15
CA SER A 6 23.17 10.89 -13.18
C SER A 6 22.73 11.25 -14.60
N ALA A 7 23.50 10.81 -15.60
CA ALA A 7 23.14 10.94 -17.01
C ALA A 7 21.83 10.25 -17.39
N LEU A 8 21.35 9.26 -16.61
CA LEU A 8 20.02 8.65 -16.77
C LEU A 8 18.87 9.48 -16.17
N GLY A 9 19.20 10.56 -15.43
CA GLY A 9 18.22 11.39 -14.72
C GLY A 9 17.07 11.86 -15.60
N PRO A 10 17.28 12.47 -16.77
CA PRO A 10 16.22 12.91 -17.67
C PRO A 10 15.27 11.77 -18.09
N SER A 11 15.81 10.58 -18.39
CA SER A 11 15.02 9.41 -18.76
C SER A 11 14.21 8.86 -17.58
N LEU A 12 14.76 8.87 -16.36
CA LEU A 12 14.06 8.48 -15.14
C LEU A 12 12.90 9.45 -14.80
N GLU A 13 13.09 10.75 -14.99
CA GLU A 13 12.03 11.75 -14.80
C GLU A 13 10.89 11.56 -15.82
N THR A 14 11.24 11.34 -17.08
CA THR A 14 10.26 11.08 -18.15
C THR A 14 9.48 9.79 -17.87
N PHE A 15 10.16 8.75 -17.40
CA PHE A 15 9.52 7.50 -16.98
C PHE A 15 8.53 7.72 -15.84
N LEU A 16 8.87 8.48 -14.80
CA LEU A 16 7.94 8.78 -13.71
C LEU A 16 6.74 9.60 -14.19
N LYS A 17 6.93 10.55 -15.08
CA LYS A 17 5.83 11.31 -15.72
C LYS A 17 4.92 10.38 -16.52
N PHE A 18 5.50 9.47 -17.32
CA PHE A 18 4.74 8.45 -18.05
C PHE A 18 3.93 7.56 -17.12
N LYS A 19 4.53 7.06 -16.03
CA LYS A 19 3.79 6.25 -15.05
C LYS A 19 2.61 7.01 -14.44
N ASN A 20 2.80 8.27 -14.08
CA ASN A 20 1.75 9.11 -13.55
C ASN A 20 0.62 9.35 -14.59
N SER A 21 0.96 9.55 -15.87
CA SER A 21 -0.04 9.78 -16.92
C SER A 21 -0.96 8.58 -17.18
N ILE A 22 -0.46 7.35 -16.92
CA ILE A 22 -1.26 6.12 -17.00
C ILE A 22 -1.87 5.72 -15.64
N GLY A 23 -1.89 6.64 -14.68
CA GLY A 23 -2.51 6.42 -13.37
C GLY A 23 -1.70 5.59 -12.37
N ILE A 24 -0.44 5.26 -12.65
CA ILE A 24 0.43 4.51 -11.76
C ILE A 24 1.32 5.46 -10.96
N GLN A 25 0.98 5.68 -9.70
CA GLN A 25 1.81 6.46 -8.78
C GLN A 25 2.81 5.55 -8.07
N TYR A 26 4.10 5.81 -8.25
CA TYR A 26 5.15 5.13 -7.51
C TYR A 26 5.22 5.66 -6.08
N ASN A 27 5.09 4.75 -5.12
CA ASN A 27 5.27 5.07 -3.71
C ASN A 27 6.73 5.44 -3.39
N THR A 28 6.98 5.92 -2.18
CA THR A 28 8.31 6.34 -1.71
C THR A 28 9.36 5.25 -1.90
N SER A 29 9.02 3.98 -1.65
CA SER A 29 9.95 2.86 -1.79
C SER A 29 10.37 2.62 -3.24
N ALA A 30 9.42 2.68 -4.19
CA ALA A 30 9.71 2.52 -5.62
C ALA A 30 10.56 3.68 -6.15
N GLN A 31 10.24 4.92 -5.76
CA GLN A 31 11.05 6.10 -6.12
C GLN A 31 12.45 6.02 -5.51
N TRP A 32 12.56 5.55 -4.28
CA TRP A 32 13.85 5.37 -3.63
C TRP A 32 14.72 4.33 -4.34
N CYS A 33 14.11 3.27 -4.88
CA CYS A 33 14.79 2.27 -5.69
C CYS A 33 15.43 2.89 -6.95
N LEU A 34 14.66 3.71 -7.69
CA LEU A 34 15.17 4.42 -8.87
C LEU A 34 16.26 5.43 -8.52
N LYS A 35 16.11 6.16 -7.41
CA LYS A 35 17.17 7.07 -6.90
C LYS A 35 18.45 6.33 -6.50
N SER A 36 18.31 5.11 -5.96
CA SER A 36 19.46 4.28 -5.62
C SER A 36 20.23 3.84 -6.87
N LEU A 37 19.51 3.43 -7.94
CA LEU A 37 20.15 3.14 -9.23
C LEU A 37 20.83 4.37 -9.82
N ASP A 38 20.17 5.52 -9.79
CA ASP A 38 20.72 6.78 -10.29
C ASP A 38 22.02 7.19 -9.58
N ARG A 39 22.05 7.09 -8.25
CA ARG A 39 23.26 7.36 -7.46
C ARG A 39 24.39 6.37 -7.76
N TYR A 40 24.03 5.09 -7.93
CA TYR A 40 25.00 4.07 -8.31
C TYR A 40 25.60 4.38 -9.68
N ASN A 41 24.77 4.73 -10.68
CA ASN A 41 25.22 5.13 -12.00
C ASN A 41 26.15 6.33 -11.94
N PHE A 42 25.80 7.36 -11.18
CA PHE A 42 26.65 8.56 -11.01
C PHE A 42 28.03 8.22 -10.47
N LYS A 43 28.13 7.27 -9.54
CA LYS A 43 29.41 6.84 -8.93
C LYS A 43 30.23 5.92 -9.85
N HIS A 44 29.60 5.13 -10.71
CA HIS A 44 30.21 4.04 -11.47
C HIS A 44 30.18 4.28 -12.99
N GLY A 45 30.63 5.45 -13.43
CA GLY A 45 30.83 5.77 -14.82
C GLY A 45 29.80 6.66 -15.47
N ASN A 46 28.72 7.02 -14.76
CA ASN A 46 27.68 7.95 -15.22
C ASN A 46 27.18 7.65 -16.65
N ASN A 47 26.83 6.38 -16.89
CA ASN A 47 26.40 5.88 -18.20
C ASN A 47 25.11 6.58 -18.65
N THR A 48 25.02 6.85 -19.95
CA THR A 48 23.80 7.38 -20.61
C THR A 48 22.81 6.29 -20.99
N VAL A 49 23.28 5.02 -21.04
CA VAL A 49 22.46 3.84 -21.39
C VAL A 49 22.31 2.94 -20.18
N LEU A 50 21.11 2.37 -20.02
CA LEU A 50 20.83 1.39 -18.99
C LEU A 50 21.43 0.02 -19.38
N CYS A 51 22.74 -0.16 -19.23
CA CYS A 51 23.43 -1.38 -19.64
C CYS A 51 23.36 -2.50 -18.56
N LYS A 52 23.64 -3.73 -18.98
CA LYS A 52 23.64 -4.91 -18.10
C LYS A 52 24.61 -4.79 -16.95
N SER A 53 25.83 -4.34 -17.19
CA SER A 53 26.87 -4.18 -16.16
C SER A 53 26.45 -3.20 -15.07
N LEU A 54 25.83 -2.07 -15.44
CA LEU A 54 25.29 -1.10 -14.49
C LEU A 54 24.20 -1.71 -13.59
N VAL A 55 23.20 -2.35 -14.18
CA VAL A 55 22.05 -2.87 -13.42
C VAL A 55 22.44 -4.06 -12.55
N VAL A 56 23.27 -4.96 -13.07
CA VAL A 56 23.76 -6.11 -12.30
C VAL A 56 24.68 -5.66 -11.16
N GLY A 57 25.65 -4.77 -11.42
CA GLY A 57 26.53 -4.23 -10.38
C GLY A 57 25.74 -3.52 -9.26
N TRP A 58 24.78 -2.67 -9.62
CA TRP A 58 23.87 -2.06 -8.66
C TRP A 58 23.08 -3.10 -7.84
N SER A 59 22.60 -4.16 -8.48
CA SER A 59 21.82 -5.20 -7.78
C SER A 59 22.65 -6.00 -6.79
N ILE A 60 23.93 -6.26 -7.10
CA ILE A 60 24.89 -6.95 -6.21
C ILE A 60 25.20 -6.07 -5.00
N GLU A 61 25.66 -4.83 -5.20
CA GLU A 61 25.96 -3.90 -4.10
C GLU A 61 24.77 -3.75 -3.16
N ARG A 62 23.56 -3.68 -3.71
CA ARG A 62 22.36 -3.56 -2.90
C ARG A 62 22.00 -4.84 -2.14
N SER A 63 22.24 -6.03 -2.69
CA SER A 63 21.99 -7.29 -2.02
C SER A 63 22.91 -7.53 -0.83
N GLU A 64 24.14 -7.02 -0.89
CA GLU A 64 25.10 -7.08 0.21
C GLU A 64 24.70 -6.22 1.41
N HIS A 65 23.99 -5.09 1.14
CA HIS A 65 23.52 -4.16 2.18
C HIS A 65 22.09 -4.47 2.69
N SER A 66 21.42 -5.47 2.16
CA SER A 66 20.04 -5.79 2.50
C SER A 66 19.91 -7.28 2.84
N ASN A 67 19.42 -7.58 4.04
CA ASN A 67 19.01 -8.93 4.43
C ASN A 67 17.79 -9.46 3.62
N SER A 68 17.24 -8.65 2.72
CA SER A 68 16.12 -9.03 1.88
C SER A 68 16.60 -9.62 0.58
N LYS A 69 16.39 -10.93 0.39
CA LYS A 69 16.59 -11.60 -0.91
C LYS A 69 15.82 -10.82 -2.01
N CYS A 70 16.49 -10.62 -3.15
CA CYS A 70 16.02 -9.88 -4.31
C CYS A 70 14.53 -10.13 -4.63
N GLY A 71 13.69 -9.13 -4.43
CA GLY A 71 12.26 -9.27 -4.62
C GLY A 71 11.62 -7.98 -5.15
N PRO A 72 10.69 -7.40 -4.40
CA PRO A 72 9.83 -6.31 -4.86
C PRO A 72 10.56 -5.03 -5.28
N TRP A 73 11.76 -4.76 -4.74
CA TRP A 73 12.52 -3.54 -5.03
C TRP A 73 13.20 -3.52 -6.40
N ILE A 74 13.35 -4.68 -7.07
CA ILE A 74 13.87 -4.76 -8.46
C ILE A 74 12.82 -4.34 -9.50
N SER A 75 11.54 -4.49 -9.17
CA SER A 75 10.44 -4.22 -10.10
C SER A 75 10.49 -2.83 -10.75
N PRO A 76 10.74 -1.71 -10.02
CA PRO A 76 10.82 -0.39 -10.63
C PRO A 76 11.92 -0.25 -11.69
N VAL A 77 13.07 -0.88 -11.47
CA VAL A 77 14.21 -0.84 -12.41
C VAL A 77 13.90 -1.67 -13.66
N ARG A 78 13.26 -2.84 -13.49
CA ARG A 78 12.80 -3.66 -14.63
C ARG A 78 11.78 -2.92 -15.47
N GLU A 79 10.81 -2.28 -14.84
CA GLU A 79 9.80 -1.48 -15.55
C GLU A 79 10.42 -0.28 -16.27
N PHE A 80 11.46 0.32 -15.69
CA PHE A 80 12.22 1.36 -16.36
C PHE A 80 12.94 0.84 -17.60
N GLY A 81 13.61 -0.31 -17.53
CA GLY A 81 14.23 -0.95 -18.71
C GLY A 81 13.22 -1.30 -19.81
N ARG A 82 12.04 -1.81 -19.44
CA ARG A 82 10.95 -2.07 -20.40
C ARG A 82 10.43 -0.79 -21.05
N TYR A 83 10.29 0.28 -20.27
CA TYR A 83 9.89 1.59 -20.78
C TYR A 83 10.90 2.11 -21.81
N LEU A 84 12.21 2.08 -21.51
CA LEU A 84 13.23 2.51 -22.44
C LEU A 84 13.17 1.73 -23.75
N ARG A 85 13.01 0.40 -23.69
CA ARG A 85 12.82 -0.43 -24.90
C ARG A 85 11.57 -0.05 -25.68
N SER A 86 10.46 0.23 -25.03
CA SER A 86 9.23 0.67 -25.69
C SER A 86 9.36 2.05 -26.36
N MET A 87 10.30 2.86 -25.88
CA MET A 87 10.65 4.17 -26.47
C MET A 87 11.71 4.09 -27.57
N GLY A 88 12.15 2.89 -27.95
CA GLY A 88 13.10 2.66 -29.04
C GLY A 88 14.55 2.43 -28.62
N ASP A 89 14.88 2.50 -27.32
CA ASP A 89 16.21 2.14 -26.82
C ASP A 89 16.33 0.61 -26.68
N LEU A 90 16.68 -0.05 -27.79
CA LEU A 90 16.79 -1.51 -27.86
C LEU A 90 17.96 -2.06 -27.01
N ASP A 91 18.95 -1.24 -26.71
CA ASP A 91 20.15 -1.61 -25.93
C ASP A 91 19.87 -1.54 -24.41
N ALA A 92 18.74 -0.94 -24.00
CA ALA A 92 18.38 -0.87 -22.60
C ALA A 92 18.19 -2.28 -21.99
N TYR A 93 18.94 -2.55 -20.92
CA TYR A 93 18.87 -3.84 -20.24
C TYR A 93 17.62 -3.96 -19.39
N VAL A 94 16.89 -5.04 -19.58
CA VAL A 94 15.75 -5.40 -18.75
C VAL A 94 16.18 -6.49 -17.77
N LEU A 95 16.20 -6.17 -16.49
CA LEU A 95 16.59 -7.12 -15.45
C LEU A 95 15.62 -8.31 -15.41
N GLU A 96 16.13 -9.50 -15.63
CA GLU A 96 15.35 -10.74 -15.56
C GLU A 96 14.91 -11.02 -14.12
N TYR A 97 13.81 -11.76 -13.95
CA TYR A 97 13.44 -12.25 -12.64
C TYR A 97 14.51 -13.24 -12.18
N PRO A 98 15.10 -13.06 -10.98
CA PRO A 98 15.78 -14.19 -10.40
C PRO A 98 14.75 -15.33 -10.33
N VAL A 99 15.09 -16.46 -10.92
CA VAL A 99 14.28 -17.67 -10.74
C VAL A 99 14.21 -17.87 -9.24
N SER A 100 13.05 -17.63 -8.67
CA SER A 100 12.82 -17.78 -7.23
C SER A 100 13.01 -19.27 -6.93
N GLN A 101 14.20 -19.62 -6.46
CA GLN A 101 14.39 -20.93 -5.85
C GLN A 101 13.48 -20.97 -4.63
N ASN A 102 12.38 -21.72 -4.79
CA ASN A 102 11.44 -22.05 -3.74
C ASN A 102 11.01 -20.87 -2.85
N SER A 103 10.08 -20.06 -3.33
CA SER A 103 9.27 -19.28 -2.41
C SER A 103 8.45 -20.30 -1.60
N PHE A 104 8.89 -20.62 -0.39
CA PHE A 104 8.05 -21.29 0.59
C PHE A 104 6.76 -20.44 0.70
N ARG A 105 5.69 -20.93 0.13
CA ARG A 105 4.36 -20.36 0.37
C ARG A 105 3.90 -20.99 1.68
N PRO A 106 3.81 -20.21 2.77
CA PRO A 106 3.26 -20.76 4.00
C PRO A 106 1.85 -21.29 3.69
N GLU A 107 1.52 -22.42 4.27
CA GLU A 107 0.18 -22.96 4.22
C GLU A 107 -0.80 -21.91 4.77
N VAL A 108 -1.89 -21.69 4.05
CA VAL A 108 -2.90 -20.71 4.47
C VAL A 108 -3.64 -21.29 5.66
N TYR A 109 -3.46 -20.68 6.82
CA TYR A 109 -4.24 -21.02 8.01
C TYR A 109 -5.61 -20.34 7.93
N LEU A 110 -6.65 -21.13 7.91
CA LEU A 110 -8.03 -20.64 7.96
C LEU A 110 -8.51 -20.72 9.42
N LEU A 111 -8.93 -19.56 9.94
CA LEU A 111 -9.50 -19.50 11.29
C LEU A 111 -10.80 -20.28 11.35
N SER A 112 -10.95 -21.11 12.39
CA SER A 112 -12.22 -21.74 12.73
C SER A 112 -13.23 -20.73 13.29
N ASP A 113 -14.52 -21.07 13.27
CA ASP A 113 -15.58 -20.22 13.84
C ASP A 113 -15.34 -19.87 15.30
N ILE A 114 -14.80 -20.80 16.07
CA ILE A 114 -14.46 -20.62 17.50
C ILE A 114 -13.34 -19.56 17.63
N GLU A 115 -12.34 -19.62 16.76
CA GLU A 115 -11.22 -18.65 16.79
C GLU A 115 -11.69 -17.27 16.36
N ILE A 116 -12.58 -17.19 15.37
CA ILE A 116 -13.21 -15.94 14.93
C ILE A 116 -14.02 -15.32 16.05
N GLN A 117 -14.85 -16.12 16.75
CA GLN A 117 -15.62 -15.65 17.90
C GLN A 117 -14.73 -15.15 19.04
N ARG A 118 -13.64 -15.88 19.37
CA ARG A 118 -12.66 -15.45 20.36
C ARG A 118 -11.96 -14.15 19.97
N PHE A 119 -11.58 -14.03 18.70
CA PHE A 119 -10.97 -12.80 18.16
C PHE A 119 -11.90 -11.60 18.36
N PHE A 120 -13.17 -11.69 18.00
CA PHE A 120 -14.13 -10.60 18.19
C PHE A 120 -14.39 -10.29 19.65
N LYS A 121 -14.45 -11.30 20.49
CA LYS A 121 -14.59 -11.12 21.95
C LYS A 121 -13.40 -10.34 22.53
N GLU A 122 -12.19 -10.65 22.10
CA GLU A 122 -10.99 -9.89 22.50
C GLU A 122 -11.03 -8.44 21.96
N CYS A 123 -11.50 -8.23 20.73
CA CYS A 123 -11.68 -6.88 20.20
C CYS A 123 -12.68 -6.06 21.03
N ASP A 124 -13.75 -6.67 21.49
CA ASP A 124 -14.79 -6.00 22.32
C ASP A 124 -14.33 -5.71 23.75
N SER A 125 -13.34 -6.45 24.26
CA SER A 125 -12.75 -6.26 25.58
C SER A 125 -11.74 -5.11 25.67
N TYR A 126 -11.53 -4.37 24.57
CA TYR A 126 -10.50 -3.34 24.51
C TYR A 126 -10.78 -2.19 25.49
N VAL A 127 -9.84 -1.95 26.43
CA VAL A 127 -10.01 -0.99 27.52
C VAL A 127 -9.83 0.45 27.05
N LEU A 128 -10.71 1.33 27.51
CA LEU A 128 -10.63 2.77 27.27
C LEU A 128 -9.32 3.36 27.82
N ARG A 129 -8.56 4.07 27.01
CA ARG A 129 -7.34 4.77 27.43
C ARG A 129 -7.46 6.25 27.07
N LYS A 130 -7.10 7.15 28.01
CA LYS A 130 -7.17 8.61 27.84
C LYS A 130 -6.44 9.10 26.56
N LYS A 131 -5.32 8.48 26.21
CA LYS A 131 -4.53 8.85 25.01
C LYS A 131 -5.14 8.36 23.69
N THR A 132 -6.09 7.44 23.72
CA THR A 132 -6.67 6.83 22.53
C THR A 132 -8.16 6.53 22.72
N PRO A 133 -9.00 7.57 22.94
CA PRO A 133 -10.39 7.41 23.37
C PRO A 133 -11.25 6.66 22.32
N GLY A 134 -10.95 6.80 21.06
CA GLY A 134 -11.72 6.14 19.98
C GLY A 134 -11.41 4.66 19.78
N ARG A 135 -10.28 4.14 20.27
CA ARG A 135 -9.85 2.75 19.99
C ARG A 135 -10.86 1.66 20.39
N PRO A 136 -11.50 1.73 21.57
CA PRO A 136 -12.49 0.73 21.96
C PRO A 136 -13.69 0.62 21.01
N TYR A 137 -13.99 1.67 20.29
CA TYR A 137 -15.07 1.71 19.30
C TYR A 137 -14.56 1.36 17.89
N VAL A 138 -13.42 1.94 17.49
CA VAL A 138 -12.89 1.80 16.11
C VAL A 138 -12.44 0.37 15.82
N TYR A 139 -11.68 -0.26 16.70
CA TYR A 139 -11.09 -1.57 16.40
C TYR A 139 -12.14 -2.68 16.25
N PRO A 140 -13.11 -2.84 17.16
CA PRO A 140 -14.17 -3.81 16.98
C PRO A 140 -14.96 -3.61 15.69
N ALA A 141 -15.29 -2.35 15.35
CA ALA A 141 -16.04 -2.03 14.15
C ALA A 141 -15.21 -2.23 12.86
N LEU A 142 -13.96 -1.78 12.86
CA LEU A 142 -13.04 -1.95 11.74
C LEU A 142 -12.81 -3.42 11.39
N TYR A 143 -12.54 -4.27 12.40
CA TYR A 143 -12.28 -5.68 12.15
C TYR A 143 -13.52 -6.43 11.68
N ARG A 144 -14.71 -6.13 12.21
CA ARG A 144 -15.98 -6.69 11.72
C ARG A 144 -16.25 -6.26 10.28
N PHE A 145 -16.06 -4.99 9.98
CA PHE A 145 -16.17 -4.47 8.62
C PHE A 145 -15.21 -5.18 7.65
N LEU A 146 -13.94 -5.33 8.01
CA LEU A 146 -12.96 -6.05 7.18
C LEU A 146 -13.36 -7.51 6.96
N TYR A 147 -13.82 -8.19 7.99
CA TYR A 147 -14.22 -9.59 7.94
C TYR A 147 -15.48 -9.79 7.09
N CYS A 148 -16.55 -9.00 7.33
CA CYS A 148 -17.82 -9.16 6.65
C CYS A 148 -17.78 -8.68 5.19
N CYS A 149 -17.04 -7.60 4.90
CA CYS A 149 -17.04 -6.98 3.58
C CYS A 149 -15.85 -7.40 2.69
N GLY A 150 -14.85 -8.10 3.22
CA GLY A 150 -13.64 -8.43 2.47
C GLY A 150 -12.89 -7.20 1.94
N ALA A 151 -13.06 -6.04 2.59
CA ALA A 151 -12.39 -4.81 2.20
C ALA A 151 -10.89 -4.88 2.49
N ARG A 152 -10.06 -4.24 1.65
CA ARG A 152 -8.65 -4.12 1.96
C ARG A 152 -8.44 -3.20 3.16
N CYS A 153 -7.46 -3.51 3.99
CA CYS A 153 -7.14 -2.68 5.17
C CYS A 153 -6.88 -1.20 4.80
N GLY A 154 -6.21 -0.95 3.65
CA GLY A 154 -6.02 0.40 3.13
C GLY A 154 -7.32 1.09 2.74
N GLU A 155 -8.25 0.39 2.14
CA GLU A 155 -9.57 0.93 1.75
C GLU A 155 -10.39 1.33 2.98
N ALA A 156 -10.46 0.44 3.98
CA ALA A 156 -11.16 0.73 5.22
C ALA A 156 -10.58 1.95 5.96
N ARG A 157 -9.25 2.10 5.97
CA ARG A 157 -8.58 3.23 6.62
C ARG A 157 -8.80 4.57 5.92
N HIS A 158 -9.00 4.56 4.60
CA HIS A 158 -9.28 5.75 3.80
C HIS A 158 -10.78 5.97 3.55
N LEU A 159 -11.65 5.12 4.13
CA LEU A 159 -13.08 5.26 3.98
C LEU A 159 -13.56 6.55 4.65
N ARG A 160 -14.07 7.47 3.85
CA ARG A 160 -14.60 8.76 4.33
C ARG A 160 -16.03 8.60 4.82
N CYS A 161 -16.43 9.43 5.79
CA CYS A 161 -17.80 9.44 6.30
C CYS A 161 -18.84 9.73 5.20
N GLU A 162 -18.50 10.60 4.24
CA GLU A 162 -19.36 10.95 3.11
C GLU A 162 -19.68 9.78 2.16
N ASN A 163 -18.86 8.74 2.16
CA ASN A 163 -19.02 7.57 1.31
C ASN A 163 -19.72 6.40 2.03
N VAL A 164 -20.25 6.63 3.23
CA VAL A 164 -20.93 5.61 4.04
C VAL A 164 -22.41 5.97 4.16
N HIS A 165 -23.27 5.16 3.56
CA HIS A 165 -24.71 5.37 3.46
C HIS A 165 -25.45 4.28 4.23
N LEU A 166 -25.35 4.31 5.57
CA LEU A 166 -25.92 3.27 6.44
C LEU A 166 -27.42 3.17 6.35
N SER A 167 -28.15 4.30 6.12
CA SER A 167 -29.59 4.31 5.90
C SER A 167 -30.02 3.57 4.64
N ASP A 168 -29.15 3.53 3.64
CA ASP A 168 -29.40 2.91 2.34
C ASP A 168 -28.74 1.52 2.23
N GLY A 169 -28.02 1.09 3.26
CA GLY A 169 -27.40 -0.22 3.38
C GLY A 169 -26.15 -0.44 2.51
N TYR A 170 -25.45 0.62 2.11
CA TYR A 170 -24.22 0.49 1.29
C TYR A 170 -23.15 1.50 1.66
N LEU A 171 -21.95 1.28 1.12
CA LEU A 171 -20.86 2.24 1.11
C LEU A 171 -20.07 2.18 -0.20
N ASP A 172 -19.41 3.28 -0.55
CA ASP A 172 -18.62 3.41 -1.76
C ASP A 172 -17.12 3.38 -1.44
N ILE A 173 -16.41 2.40 -1.99
CA ILE A 173 -14.95 2.31 -1.93
C ILE A 173 -14.40 3.03 -3.15
N LEU A 174 -13.83 4.21 -2.92
CA LEU A 174 -13.24 5.04 -3.95
C LEU A 174 -11.71 4.98 -3.90
N GLN A 175 -11.05 5.26 -5.04
CA GLN A 175 -9.59 5.31 -5.18
C GLN A 175 -8.88 4.02 -4.73
N SER A 176 -9.50 2.86 -4.98
CA SER A 176 -8.89 1.59 -4.65
C SER A 176 -7.67 1.31 -5.53
N LYS A 177 -6.82 0.34 -5.14
CA LYS A 177 -5.66 -0.09 -5.93
C LYS A 177 -6.09 -0.49 -7.35
N GLY A 178 -5.59 0.25 -8.36
CA GLY A 178 -5.93 0.05 -9.78
C GLY A 178 -7.15 0.85 -10.23
N HIS A 179 -7.53 1.92 -9.51
CA HIS A 179 -8.64 2.83 -9.84
C HIS A 179 -9.97 2.10 -10.10
N ARG A 180 -10.25 1.04 -9.33
CA ARG A 180 -11.50 0.29 -9.40
C ARG A 180 -12.37 0.66 -8.22
N ASP A 181 -13.20 1.66 -8.42
CA ASP A 181 -14.22 2.04 -7.45
C ASP A 181 -15.32 0.99 -7.46
N ARG A 182 -15.89 0.72 -6.29
CA ARG A 182 -16.96 -0.26 -6.14
C ARG A 182 -17.87 0.08 -4.97
N ARG A 183 -19.14 -0.28 -5.10
CA ARG A 183 -20.11 -0.25 -4.02
C ARG A 183 -20.12 -1.59 -3.28
N LEU A 184 -20.17 -1.53 -1.96
CA LEU A 184 -20.33 -2.66 -1.08
C LEU A 184 -21.68 -2.54 -0.39
N PHE A 185 -22.50 -3.59 -0.50
CA PHE A 185 -23.75 -3.72 0.25
C PHE A 185 -23.47 -4.40 1.58
N LEU A 186 -24.15 -3.95 2.62
CA LEU A 186 -23.96 -4.40 3.99
C LEU A 186 -25.12 -5.29 4.41
N SER A 187 -24.86 -6.27 5.28
CA SER A 187 -25.96 -7.02 5.94
C SER A 187 -26.63 -6.17 7.00
N ASP A 188 -27.89 -6.48 7.32
CA ASP A 188 -28.69 -5.74 8.31
C ASP A 188 -28.02 -5.72 9.69
N GLU A 189 -27.37 -6.84 10.08
CA GLU A 189 -26.64 -6.94 11.33
C GLU A 189 -25.43 -6.01 11.35
N LEU A 190 -24.69 -5.95 10.23
CA LEU A 190 -23.52 -5.07 10.13
C LEU A 190 -23.96 -3.60 10.09
N ILE A 191 -25.05 -3.27 9.41
CA ILE A 191 -25.63 -1.92 9.39
C ILE A 191 -25.97 -1.48 10.81
N SER A 192 -26.71 -2.29 11.54
CA SER A 192 -27.11 -2.00 12.93
C SER A 192 -25.88 -1.76 13.82
N TYR A 193 -24.88 -2.62 13.72
CA TYR A 193 -23.63 -2.49 14.45
C TYR A 193 -22.86 -1.22 14.09
N LEU A 194 -22.77 -0.88 12.80
CA LEU A 194 -22.07 0.31 12.34
C LEU A 194 -22.79 1.62 12.69
N ILE A 195 -24.12 1.61 12.81
CA ILE A 195 -24.91 2.75 13.32
C ILE A 195 -24.57 3.01 14.80
N GLU A 196 -24.56 1.97 15.65
CA GLU A 196 -24.15 2.09 17.03
C GLU A 196 -22.72 2.61 17.17
N TYR A 197 -21.81 2.05 16.38
CA TYR A 197 -20.43 2.53 16.29
C TYR A 197 -20.36 4.01 15.88
N ASP A 198 -21.07 4.42 14.85
CA ASP A 198 -21.07 5.80 14.35
C ASP A 198 -21.55 6.78 15.42
N CYS A 199 -22.61 6.44 16.13
CA CYS A 199 -23.10 7.23 17.27
C CYS A 199 -22.06 7.35 18.38
N ALA A 200 -21.43 6.25 18.77
CA ALA A 200 -20.44 6.24 19.83
C ALA A 200 -19.17 7.05 19.48
N ILE A 201 -18.64 6.87 18.27
CA ILE A 201 -17.40 7.53 17.85
C ILE A 201 -17.58 9.03 17.58
N ARG A 202 -18.78 9.49 17.24
CA ARG A 202 -19.10 10.93 17.11
C ARG A 202 -18.88 11.69 18.40
N ASN A 203 -19.09 11.05 19.55
CA ASN A 203 -18.80 11.67 20.86
C ASN A 203 -17.31 11.89 21.08
N CYS A 204 -16.45 11.04 20.50
CA CYS A 204 -14.99 11.18 20.57
C CYS A 204 -14.45 12.15 19.52
N PHE A 205 -14.97 12.08 18.29
CA PHE A 205 -14.50 12.84 17.12
C PHE A 205 -15.67 13.41 16.31
N PRO A 206 -16.31 14.51 16.75
CA PRO A 206 -17.51 15.06 16.11
C PRO A 206 -17.31 15.51 14.65
N LYS A 207 -16.10 15.96 14.31
CA LYS A 207 -15.74 16.48 12.98
C LYS A 207 -14.78 15.55 12.23
N ARG A 208 -14.87 14.23 12.45
CA ARG A 208 -14.01 13.30 11.74
C ARG A 208 -14.31 13.25 10.24
N GLU A 209 -13.27 13.16 9.44
CA GLU A 209 -13.35 12.97 7.99
C GLU A 209 -13.46 11.48 7.63
N TYR A 210 -12.70 10.64 8.36
CA TYR A 210 -12.64 9.19 8.10
C TYR A 210 -13.64 8.43 8.98
N PHE A 211 -14.28 7.43 8.38
CA PHE A 211 -15.27 6.62 9.09
C PHE A 211 -14.62 5.84 10.25
N PHE A 212 -13.42 5.27 10.01
CA PHE A 212 -12.60 4.63 11.04
C PHE A 212 -11.39 5.52 11.40
N PRO A 213 -11.54 6.52 12.26
CA PRO A 213 -10.48 7.48 12.56
C PRO A 213 -9.37 6.84 13.39
N GLY A 214 -8.15 7.36 13.22
CA GLY A 214 -7.01 7.05 14.08
C GLY A 214 -7.11 7.69 15.47
N PRO A 215 -6.09 7.48 16.31
CA PRO A 215 -6.08 7.97 17.70
C PRO A 215 -6.29 9.47 17.87
N SER A 216 -5.91 10.26 16.87
CA SER A 216 -6.04 11.74 16.86
C SER A 216 -7.22 12.24 16.03
N GLY A 217 -8.13 11.36 15.59
CA GLY A 217 -9.26 11.71 14.71
C GLY A 217 -8.92 11.75 13.22
N ASN A 218 -7.64 11.68 12.85
CA ASN A 218 -7.17 11.65 11.48
C ASN A 218 -7.17 10.20 10.93
N ILE A 219 -6.57 10.01 9.75
CA ILE A 219 -6.44 8.69 9.16
C ILE A 219 -5.72 7.70 10.09
N THR A 220 -6.20 6.47 10.15
CA THR A 220 -5.55 5.39 10.90
C THR A 220 -4.21 5.04 10.27
N VAL A 221 -3.11 5.15 11.00
CA VAL A 221 -1.77 4.79 10.53
C VAL A 221 -1.58 3.27 10.61
N SER A 222 -1.10 2.64 9.53
CA SER A 222 -0.67 1.22 9.57
C SER A 222 0.76 1.16 10.07
N TYR A 223 0.96 0.56 11.22
CA TYR A 223 2.29 0.15 11.68
C TYR A 223 2.57 -1.27 11.17
N THR A 224 2.70 -1.43 9.85
CA THR A 224 3.33 -2.61 9.27
C THR A 224 4.83 -2.39 9.26
N HIS A 225 5.46 -2.79 10.31
CA HIS A 225 6.92 -2.92 10.39
C HIS A 225 7.27 -4.39 10.42
#